data_4e5737959b35a4b87d57ef7f9ad36a55
#
_entry.id   4e5737959b35a4b87d57ef7f9ad36a55
#
_cell.length_a   1.000
_cell.length_b   1.000
_cell.length_c   1.000
_cell.angle_alpha   90.00
_cell.angle_beta   90.00
_cell.angle_gamma   90.00
#
_symmetry.space_group_name_H-M   'P 1'
#
loop_
_entity.id
_entity.type
_entity.pdbx_description
1 polymer ?
#
loop_
_entity_poly.entity_id
_entity_poly.type
_entity_poly.pdbx_seq_one_letter_code
_entity_poly.pdbx_strand_id
1 'polypeptide(L)'
;MKIWQKSLIVGGLVGGILGGGAVLAAGSSNEAVAARLKARLPNTQISSVDCSKLSGLCEVVAGKTLFYTDSSARYLVVGRVYDMEARQDLTAPRLLEINPETLLGGAARSEQQSEDFAGAAASPVPAAAASAAPAPRPAKLDVSKLSTSGAIVWGRANGPTVTIFTDFRCGYCRQLAATLEQMNVRVIERPISILGSRDLANRVYCAKDKASAVRAAYAGEALPEGRCDTSGLDANEAFAREHRLSGTPVIVRADGTMLEGYRPRDVLERWIAGGAS
;
A
#
# COMPACT_ATOMS: atom_id res chain seq x y z
N MET A 1 -56.71 -43.74 48.75
CA MET A 1 -58.10 -43.20 48.81
C MET A 1 -58.24 -42.26 47.61
N LYS A 2 -58.96 -42.81 46.59
CA LYS A 2 -60.20 -42.23 46.05
C LYS A 2 -59.98 -40.85 45.45
N ILE A 3 -60.37 -40.44 44.23
CA ILE A 3 -61.41 -40.90 43.27
C ILE A 3 -61.25 -39.89 42.15
N TRP A 4 -61.17 -40.32 40.87
CA TRP A 4 -62.05 -40.04 39.73
C TRP A 4 -62.42 -38.55 39.47
N GLN A 5 -62.36 -38.01 38.27
CA GLN A 5 -63.31 -38.21 37.16
C GLN A 5 -62.79 -37.51 35.92
N LYS A 6 -62.82 -38.19 34.87
CA LYS A 6 -63.30 -38.04 33.48
C LYS A 6 -64.21 -36.87 33.20
N SER A 7 -63.95 -36.20 32.03
CA SER A 7 -64.92 -35.85 30.98
C SER A 7 -64.13 -35.04 29.92
N LEU A 8 -63.87 -35.50 28.77
CA LEU A 8 -64.66 -35.61 27.53
C LEU A 8 -65.21 -34.23 27.03
N ILE A 9 -64.75 -33.94 25.81
CA ILE A 9 -65.45 -33.67 24.54
C ILE A 9 -65.41 -32.25 24.01
N VAL A 10 -65.05 -32.24 22.71
CA VAL A 10 -65.57 -31.53 21.53
C VAL A 10 -64.91 -30.22 21.20
N GLY A 11 -64.09 -30.20 20.17
CA GLY A 11 -64.49 -29.90 18.78
C GLY A 11 -64.28 -28.43 18.49
N GLY A 12 -63.31 -28.15 17.71
CA GLY A 12 -63.12 -26.81 17.13
C GLY A 12 -61.96 -26.82 16.12
N LEU A 13 -62.25 -27.30 14.92
CA LEU A 13 -61.43 -27.06 13.73
C LEU A 13 -61.48 -25.58 13.40
N VAL A 14 -60.37 -24.86 13.63
CA VAL A 14 -60.15 -23.55 13.01
C VAL A 14 -58.76 -23.63 12.37
N GLY A 15 -58.78 -23.63 11.06
CA GLY A 15 -57.61 -23.57 10.23
C GLY A 15 -56.81 -22.28 10.46
N GLY A 16 -55.67 -22.40 11.06
CA GLY A 16 -54.66 -21.35 11.17
C GLY A 16 -53.65 -21.56 10.05
N ILE A 17 -53.73 -20.73 9.02
CA ILE A 17 -52.72 -20.58 7.98
C ILE A 17 -51.46 -20.12 8.69
N LEU A 18 -50.50 -21.05 8.85
CA LEU A 18 -49.12 -20.74 9.20
C LEU A 18 -48.49 -20.07 7.95
N GLY A 19 -48.60 -18.76 7.90
CA GLY A 19 -47.76 -17.93 7.05
C GLY A 19 -46.34 -18.03 7.56
N GLY A 20 -45.62 -19.01 7.05
CA GLY A 20 -44.17 -19.07 7.20
C GLY A 20 -43.55 -17.88 6.47
N GLY A 21 -43.37 -16.78 7.16
CA GLY A 21 -42.50 -15.72 6.70
C GLY A 21 -41.09 -16.26 6.61
N ALA A 22 -40.72 -16.75 5.43
CA ALA A 22 -39.31 -16.94 5.11
C ALA A 22 -38.66 -15.57 5.18
N VAL A 23 -37.97 -15.28 6.29
CA VAL A 23 -36.99 -14.21 6.35
C VAL A 23 -35.92 -14.61 5.36
N LEU A 24 -36.06 -14.10 4.14
CA LEU A 24 -34.98 -14.10 3.15
C LEU A 24 -33.84 -13.28 3.77
N ALA A 25 -32.95 -13.92 4.48
CA ALA A 25 -31.64 -13.37 4.74
C ALA A 25 -31.03 -13.07 3.36
N ALA A 26 -31.09 -11.81 2.97
CA ALA A 26 -30.44 -11.32 1.77
C ALA A 26 -28.94 -11.34 1.97
N GLY A 27 -28.35 -12.53 2.09
CA GLY A 27 -26.96 -12.75 1.83
C GLY A 27 -26.76 -12.41 0.36
N SER A 28 -25.98 -11.38 0.09
CA SER A 28 -25.57 -11.08 -1.27
C SER A 28 -24.87 -12.31 -1.82
N SER A 29 -25.54 -13.08 -2.69
CA SER A 29 -24.91 -14.23 -3.32
C SER A 29 -23.73 -13.74 -4.15
N ASN A 30 -22.65 -14.50 -4.19
CA ASN A 30 -21.49 -14.23 -5.04
C ASN A 30 -21.93 -13.89 -6.47
N GLU A 31 -22.93 -14.55 -6.98
CA GLU A 31 -23.53 -14.34 -8.31
C GLU A 31 -24.16 -12.95 -8.47
N ALA A 32 -24.86 -12.46 -7.46
CA ALA A 32 -25.46 -11.12 -7.50
C ALA A 32 -24.39 -10.02 -7.53
N VAL A 33 -23.31 -10.18 -6.79
CA VAL A 33 -22.16 -9.26 -6.80
C VAL A 33 -21.44 -9.35 -8.14
N ALA A 34 -21.21 -10.54 -8.66
CA ALA A 34 -20.58 -10.76 -9.96
C ALA A 34 -21.39 -10.11 -11.11
N ALA A 35 -22.72 -10.25 -11.09
CA ALA A 35 -23.59 -9.61 -12.08
C ALA A 35 -23.51 -8.08 -12.03
N ARG A 36 -23.50 -7.49 -10.82
CA ARG A 36 -23.34 -6.03 -10.63
C ARG A 36 -21.99 -5.54 -11.10
N LEU A 37 -20.93 -6.28 -10.78
CA LEU A 37 -19.57 -5.95 -11.23
C LEU A 37 -19.46 -6.02 -12.75
N LYS A 38 -20.02 -7.06 -13.39
CA LYS A 38 -20.02 -7.20 -14.85
C LYS A 38 -20.72 -6.03 -15.54
N ALA A 39 -21.82 -5.54 -14.94
CA ALA A 39 -22.53 -4.37 -15.48
C ALA A 39 -21.72 -3.06 -15.35
N ARG A 40 -20.88 -2.93 -14.31
CA ARG A 40 -20.08 -1.73 -14.03
C ARG A 40 -18.69 -1.77 -14.66
N LEU A 41 -18.15 -2.96 -14.84
CA LEU A 41 -16.81 -3.24 -15.38
C LEU A 41 -16.94 -4.18 -16.60
N PRO A 42 -17.57 -3.75 -17.71
CA PRO A 42 -17.89 -4.63 -18.84
C PRO A 42 -16.66 -5.23 -19.52
N ASN A 43 -15.52 -4.55 -19.44
CA ASN A 43 -14.26 -4.99 -20.06
C ASN A 43 -13.36 -5.81 -19.11
N THR A 44 -13.80 -6.04 -17.85
CA THR A 44 -13.03 -6.79 -16.87
C THR A 44 -13.53 -8.23 -16.80
N GLN A 45 -12.66 -9.18 -17.09
CA GLN A 45 -12.96 -10.61 -16.97
C GLN A 45 -12.86 -11.06 -15.51
N ILE A 46 -14.00 -11.11 -14.82
CA ILE A 46 -14.07 -11.57 -13.45
C ILE A 46 -14.00 -13.10 -13.43
N SER A 47 -13.01 -13.64 -12.77
CA SER A 47 -12.74 -15.09 -12.65
C SER A 47 -13.49 -15.69 -11.46
N SER A 48 -13.53 -14.98 -10.33
CA SER A 48 -14.27 -15.43 -9.14
C SER A 48 -14.68 -14.27 -8.24
N VAL A 49 -15.76 -14.48 -7.49
CA VAL A 49 -16.24 -13.60 -6.43
C VAL A 49 -16.52 -14.46 -5.20
N ASP A 50 -15.98 -14.06 -4.05
CA ASP A 50 -16.20 -14.76 -2.78
C ASP A 50 -16.47 -13.75 -1.65
N CYS A 51 -17.73 -13.74 -1.20
CA CYS A 51 -18.21 -12.86 -0.13
C CYS A 51 -18.21 -13.54 1.25
N SER A 52 -17.73 -14.79 1.35
CA SER A 52 -17.75 -15.55 2.59
C SER A 52 -16.48 -15.38 3.44
N LYS A 53 -15.38 -14.97 2.83
CA LYS A 53 -14.05 -14.90 3.49
C LYS A 53 -13.89 -13.69 4.40
N LEU A 54 -14.51 -12.57 4.04
CA LEU A 54 -14.34 -11.30 4.73
C LEU A 54 -15.71 -10.71 5.08
N SER A 55 -15.91 -10.41 6.34
CA SER A 55 -17.16 -9.77 6.77
C SER A 55 -17.29 -8.38 6.13
N GLY A 56 -18.37 -8.17 5.38
CA GLY A 56 -18.67 -6.90 4.73
C GLY A 56 -17.94 -6.62 3.42
N LEU A 57 -16.97 -7.47 3.02
CA LEU A 57 -16.24 -7.35 1.77
C LEU A 57 -16.29 -8.66 0.97
N CYS A 58 -16.42 -8.54 -0.33
CA CYS A 58 -16.29 -9.64 -1.27
C CYS A 58 -14.91 -9.58 -1.93
N GLU A 59 -14.17 -10.69 -1.88
CA GLU A 59 -12.95 -10.88 -2.64
C GLU A 59 -13.28 -11.11 -4.10
N VAL A 60 -12.61 -10.44 -5.00
CA VAL A 60 -12.83 -10.55 -6.45
C VAL A 60 -11.50 -10.81 -7.14
N VAL A 61 -11.46 -11.85 -7.96
CA VAL A 61 -10.32 -12.18 -8.82
C VAL A 61 -10.70 -11.88 -10.26
N ALA A 62 -9.87 -11.11 -10.94
CA ALA A 62 -9.99 -10.81 -12.36
C ALA A 62 -8.63 -11.04 -13.04
N GLY A 63 -8.51 -12.18 -13.73
CA GLY A 63 -7.23 -12.64 -14.27
C GLY A 63 -6.19 -12.83 -13.15
N LYS A 64 -5.14 -12.02 -13.17
CA LYS A 64 -4.08 -12.00 -12.16
C LYS A 64 -4.27 -10.92 -11.08
N THR A 65 -5.35 -10.17 -11.14
CA THR A 65 -5.64 -9.06 -10.24
C THR A 65 -6.60 -9.48 -9.15
N LEU A 66 -6.30 -9.08 -7.92
CA LEU A 66 -7.12 -9.26 -6.73
C LEU A 66 -7.59 -7.89 -6.23
N PHE A 67 -8.88 -7.74 -6.02
CA PHE A 67 -9.47 -6.57 -5.42
C PHE A 67 -10.66 -6.94 -4.54
N TYR A 68 -11.18 -5.99 -3.81
CA TYR A 68 -12.32 -6.19 -2.90
C TYR A 68 -13.44 -5.23 -3.25
N THR A 69 -14.67 -5.62 -2.95
CA THR A 69 -15.84 -4.77 -3.11
C THR A 69 -16.84 -5.01 -1.99
N ASP A 70 -17.70 -4.04 -1.73
CA ASP A 70 -18.86 -4.24 -0.87
C ASP A 70 -19.92 -5.08 -1.57
N SER A 71 -20.88 -5.62 -0.82
CA SER A 71 -21.94 -6.48 -1.36
C SER A 71 -22.84 -5.81 -2.40
N SER A 72 -22.85 -4.47 -2.46
CA SER A 72 -23.57 -3.71 -3.49
C SER A 72 -22.73 -3.47 -4.75
N ALA A 73 -21.46 -3.86 -4.74
CA ALA A 73 -20.46 -3.57 -5.76
C ALA A 73 -20.30 -2.06 -6.05
N ARG A 74 -20.62 -1.21 -5.07
CA ARG A 74 -20.52 0.25 -5.20
C ARG A 74 -19.09 0.75 -5.00
N TYR A 75 -18.40 0.19 -4.04
CA TYR A 75 -17.05 0.57 -3.68
C TYR A 75 -16.08 -0.53 -4.10
N LEU A 76 -15.00 -0.14 -4.75
CA LEU A 76 -13.92 -1.02 -5.16
C LEU A 76 -12.66 -0.61 -4.40
N VAL A 77 -12.01 -1.59 -3.77
CA VAL A 77 -10.78 -1.39 -2.98
C VAL A 77 -9.68 -2.23 -3.61
N VAL A 78 -8.65 -1.56 -4.12
CA VAL A 78 -7.40 -2.19 -4.58
C VAL A 78 -6.35 -1.98 -3.51
N GLY A 79 -5.82 -3.06 -2.95
CA GLY A 79 -4.86 -2.98 -1.87
C GLY A 79 -4.79 -4.25 -1.05
N ARG A 80 -4.21 -4.13 0.15
CA ARG A 80 -4.07 -5.24 1.10
C ARG A 80 -5.09 -5.13 2.22
N VAL A 81 -5.66 -6.25 2.59
CA VAL A 81 -6.54 -6.42 3.74
C VAL A 81 -5.75 -7.15 4.83
N TYR A 82 -5.72 -6.54 6.00
CA TYR A 82 -5.10 -7.09 7.20
C TYR A 82 -6.17 -7.43 8.23
N ASP A 83 -6.13 -8.62 8.75
CA ASP A 83 -6.84 -8.95 9.98
C ASP A 83 -6.05 -8.37 11.16
N MET A 84 -6.60 -7.32 11.77
CA MET A 84 -5.95 -6.62 12.87
C MET A 84 -6.00 -7.40 14.18
N GLU A 85 -6.95 -8.32 14.34
CA GLU A 85 -7.08 -9.19 15.49
C GLU A 85 -6.10 -10.36 15.39
N ALA A 86 -6.10 -11.06 14.27
CA ALA A 86 -5.16 -12.15 13.98
C ALA A 86 -3.75 -11.64 13.60
N ARG A 87 -3.58 -10.33 13.33
CA ARG A 87 -2.33 -9.69 12.87
C ARG A 87 -1.79 -10.34 11.61
N GLN A 88 -2.66 -10.65 10.67
CA GLN A 88 -2.34 -11.41 9.47
C GLN A 88 -2.71 -10.63 8.21
N ASP A 89 -1.84 -10.68 7.20
CA ASP A 89 -2.14 -10.20 5.85
C ASP A 89 -2.97 -11.27 5.12
N LEU A 90 -4.25 -10.97 4.85
CA LEU A 90 -5.15 -11.89 4.17
C LEU A 90 -4.99 -11.85 2.65
N THR A 91 -4.44 -10.77 2.10
CA THR A 91 -4.25 -10.58 0.66
C THR A 91 -3.00 -11.28 0.14
N ALA A 92 -1.89 -11.27 0.89
CA ALA A 92 -0.62 -11.82 0.43
C ALA A 92 -0.70 -13.31 0.03
N PRO A 93 -1.27 -14.22 0.85
CA PRO A 93 -1.43 -15.63 0.46
C PRO A 93 -2.26 -15.79 -0.81
N ARG A 94 -3.31 -15.00 -0.96
CA ARG A 94 -4.19 -15.07 -2.13
C ARG A 94 -3.50 -14.60 -3.41
N LEU A 95 -2.69 -13.57 -3.34
CA LEU A 95 -1.89 -13.13 -4.48
C LEU A 95 -0.88 -14.19 -4.91
N LEU A 96 -0.28 -14.93 -3.97
CA LEU A 96 0.61 -16.04 -4.28
C LEU A 96 -0.12 -17.22 -4.94
N GLU A 97 -1.35 -17.53 -4.52
CA GLU A 97 -2.18 -18.57 -5.15
C GLU A 97 -2.58 -18.20 -6.58
N ILE A 98 -2.92 -16.94 -6.81
CA ILE A 98 -3.34 -16.42 -8.14
C ILE A 98 -2.13 -16.25 -9.07
N ASN A 99 -0.99 -15.84 -8.53
CA ASN A 99 0.23 -15.54 -9.26
C ASN A 99 1.44 -16.27 -8.66
N PRO A 100 1.56 -17.58 -8.75
CA PRO A 100 2.69 -18.33 -8.19
C PRO A 100 4.04 -17.93 -8.80
N GLU A 101 4.06 -17.38 -10.01
CA GLU A 101 5.26 -16.83 -10.64
C GLU A 101 5.83 -15.60 -9.93
N THR A 102 5.07 -14.91 -9.07
CA THR A 102 5.60 -13.80 -8.27
C THR A 102 6.63 -14.23 -7.24
N LEU A 103 6.67 -15.51 -6.91
CA LEU A 103 7.73 -16.12 -6.09
C LEU A 103 9.05 -16.28 -6.86
N LEU A 104 8.97 -16.38 -8.20
CA LEU A 104 10.11 -16.64 -9.07
C LEU A 104 10.68 -15.40 -9.75
N GLY A 105 9.95 -14.28 -9.73
CA GLY A 105 10.34 -13.04 -10.41
C GLY A 105 9.86 -11.82 -9.63
N GLY A 106 10.77 -11.24 -8.85
CA GLY A 106 10.52 -10.15 -7.93
C GLY A 106 9.60 -9.02 -8.40
N ALA A 107 9.01 -8.42 -7.46
CA ALA A 107 8.39 -7.09 -7.25
C ALA A 107 8.10 -6.12 -8.44
N ALA A 108 8.56 -6.40 -9.64
CA ALA A 108 8.42 -5.51 -10.81
C ALA A 108 7.04 -5.56 -11.49
N ARG A 109 6.09 -6.37 -11.01
CA ARG A 109 4.77 -6.56 -11.65
C ARG A 109 3.58 -5.93 -10.92
N SER A 110 3.76 -5.35 -9.76
CA SER A 110 2.66 -4.66 -9.06
C SER A 110 2.23 -3.34 -9.71
N GLU A 111 3.07 -2.76 -10.56
CA GLU A 111 2.76 -1.52 -11.28
C GLU A 111 1.89 -1.77 -12.52
N GLN A 112 2.14 -2.85 -13.25
CA GLN A 112 1.33 -3.22 -14.43
C GLN A 112 -0.11 -3.63 -14.06
N GLN A 113 -0.35 -4.13 -12.86
CA GLN A 113 -1.69 -4.48 -12.41
C GLN A 113 -2.57 -3.24 -12.12
N SER A 114 -1.98 -2.08 -11.89
CA SER A 114 -2.72 -0.83 -11.70
C SER A 114 -3.12 -0.19 -13.05
N GLU A 115 -2.36 -0.43 -14.10
CA GLU A 115 -2.62 0.12 -15.44
C GLU A 115 -3.75 -0.62 -16.17
N ASP A 116 -3.88 -1.93 -15.98
CA ASP A 116 -4.97 -2.73 -16.58
C ASP A 116 -6.35 -2.34 -16.00
N PHE A 117 -6.42 -1.78 -14.79
CA PHE A 117 -7.66 -1.29 -14.20
C PHE A 117 -8.03 0.13 -14.64
N ALA A 118 -7.06 0.98 -14.98
CA ALA A 118 -7.32 2.33 -15.47
C ALA A 118 -7.98 2.33 -16.84
N GLY A 119 -7.74 1.30 -17.66
CA GLY A 119 -8.35 1.13 -18.99
C GLY A 119 -9.80 0.69 -18.98
N ALA A 120 -10.30 0.09 -17.90
CA ALA A 120 -11.67 -0.47 -17.81
C ALA A 120 -12.73 0.52 -17.31
N ALA A 121 -12.35 1.67 -16.79
CA ALA A 121 -13.25 2.63 -16.13
C ALA A 121 -13.64 3.85 -17.01
N ALA A 122 -13.26 3.88 -18.28
CA ALA A 122 -13.53 5.02 -19.15
C ALA A 122 -14.75 4.76 -20.06
N SER A 123 -15.95 4.98 -19.53
CA SER A 123 -17.13 5.36 -20.33
C SER A 123 -17.51 6.79 -19.96
N PRO A 124 -17.92 7.64 -20.95
CA PRO A 124 -17.89 9.09 -20.79
C PRO A 124 -19.01 9.58 -19.88
N VAL A 125 -18.63 10.12 -18.74
CA VAL A 125 -19.47 11.05 -17.97
C VAL A 125 -19.22 12.45 -18.52
N PRO A 126 -20.23 13.33 -18.68
CA PRO A 126 -20.06 14.66 -19.28
C PRO A 126 -19.04 15.46 -18.48
N ALA A 127 -18.19 16.15 -19.21
CA ALA A 127 -17.05 16.90 -18.73
C ALA A 127 -17.40 17.91 -17.62
N ALA A 128 -16.99 17.58 -16.40
CA ALA A 128 -16.68 18.55 -15.37
C ALA A 128 -15.22 18.33 -15.00
N ALA A 129 -14.37 19.24 -15.43
CA ALA A 129 -12.96 19.43 -15.09
C ALA A 129 -12.14 18.11 -15.08
N ALA A 130 -11.59 17.77 -16.24
CA ALA A 130 -10.51 16.80 -16.36
C ALA A 130 -9.34 17.26 -15.48
N SER A 131 -9.18 16.61 -14.32
CA SER A 131 -7.93 16.64 -13.59
C SER A 131 -6.91 15.97 -14.52
N ALA A 132 -5.98 16.75 -15.06
CA ALA A 132 -4.96 16.27 -15.98
C ALA A 132 -4.26 15.06 -15.35
N ALA A 133 -4.13 13.99 -16.12
CA ALA A 133 -3.29 12.84 -15.75
C ALA A 133 -1.93 13.35 -15.26
N PRO A 134 -1.37 12.82 -14.15
CA PRO A 134 -0.07 13.26 -13.66
C PRO A 134 0.94 13.15 -14.80
N ALA A 135 1.60 14.27 -15.13
CA ALA A 135 2.65 14.24 -16.15
C ALA A 135 3.71 13.20 -15.76
N PRO A 136 4.26 12.43 -16.73
CA PRO A 136 5.28 11.42 -16.44
C PRO A 136 6.41 12.04 -15.63
N ARG A 137 6.83 11.36 -14.56
CA ARG A 137 7.95 11.81 -13.71
C ARG A 137 9.24 11.77 -14.53
N PRO A 138 10.15 12.72 -14.35
CA PRO A 138 11.42 12.69 -15.05
C PRO A 138 12.18 11.41 -14.68
N ALA A 139 12.70 10.71 -15.68
CA ALA A 139 13.58 9.56 -15.50
C ALA A 139 14.90 9.94 -14.77
N LYS A 140 15.21 11.23 -14.71
CA LYS A 140 16.36 11.82 -14.01
C LYS A 140 15.92 12.94 -13.10
N LEU A 141 16.53 12.98 -11.90
CA LEU A 141 16.32 13.98 -10.89
C LEU A 141 17.64 14.70 -10.60
N ASP A 142 17.70 16.01 -10.88
CA ASP A 142 18.89 16.81 -10.63
C ASP A 142 18.97 17.21 -9.14
N VAL A 143 19.67 16.39 -8.37
CA VAL A 143 19.91 16.64 -6.95
C VAL A 143 21.09 17.57 -6.68
N SER A 144 21.84 18.00 -7.70
CA SER A 144 23.02 18.87 -7.56
C SER A 144 22.66 20.26 -7.07
N LYS A 145 21.42 20.70 -7.31
CA LYS A 145 20.88 21.98 -6.88
C LYS A 145 20.51 22.01 -5.39
N LEU A 146 20.41 20.85 -4.76
CA LEU A 146 20.14 20.80 -3.32
C LEU A 146 21.38 21.19 -2.52
N SER A 147 21.23 22.15 -1.63
CA SER A 147 22.24 22.52 -0.64
C SER A 147 22.68 21.30 0.17
N THR A 148 23.90 21.32 0.71
CA THR A 148 24.36 20.33 1.70
C THR A 148 23.54 20.37 2.99
N SER A 149 22.89 21.51 3.28
CA SER A 149 21.89 21.63 4.35
C SER A 149 20.75 20.65 4.12
N GLY A 150 20.26 20.01 5.19
CA GLY A 150 19.21 18.99 5.13
C GLY A 150 19.71 17.59 4.72
N ALA A 151 20.98 17.43 4.34
CA ALA A 151 21.57 16.13 4.08
C ALA A 151 22.07 15.45 5.35
N ILE A 152 21.85 14.16 5.46
CA ILE A 152 22.43 13.28 6.46
C ILE A 152 23.33 12.28 5.71
N VAL A 153 24.63 12.31 5.99
CA VAL A 153 25.59 11.45 5.28
C VAL A 153 25.98 10.29 6.17
N TRP A 154 25.88 9.08 5.62
CA TRP A 154 26.27 7.84 6.30
C TRP A 154 26.74 6.78 5.29
N GLY A 155 27.06 5.58 5.76
CA GLY A 155 27.58 4.48 4.95
C GLY A 155 29.11 4.56 4.73
N ARG A 156 29.57 4.07 3.59
CA ARG A 156 31.02 3.96 3.28
C ARG A 156 31.52 5.19 2.55
N ALA A 157 32.43 5.93 3.14
CA ALA A 157 32.92 7.20 2.57
C ALA A 157 33.47 7.08 1.13
N ASN A 158 34.11 5.95 0.80
CA ASN A 158 34.75 5.71 -0.48
C ASN A 158 33.87 4.91 -1.48
N GLY A 159 32.63 4.60 -1.10
CA GLY A 159 31.69 3.91 -1.99
C GLY A 159 31.05 4.83 -3.03
N PRO A 160 30.42 4.27 -4.08
CA PRO A 160 29.58 5.05 -4.98
C PRO A 160 28.51 5.78 -4.19
N THR A 161 28.25 7.04 -4.59
CA THR A 161 27.30 7.89 -3.86
C THR A 161 25.88 7.67 -4.39
N VAL A 162 24.94 7.48 -3.48
CA VAL A 162 23.50 7.50 -3.75
C VAL A 162 22.83 8.55 -2.86
N THR A 163 21.91 9.31 -3.43
CA THR A 163 21.02 10.19 -2.68
C THR A 163 19.68 9.48 -2.49
N ILE A 164 19.16 9.47 -1.28
CA ILE A 164 17.86 8.86 -0.99
C ILE A 164 16.92 9.88 -0.36
N PHE A 165 15.68 9.93 -0.85
CA PHE A 165 14.59 10.66 -0.20
C PHE A 165 13.77 9.68 0.59
N THR A 166 13.63 9.92 1.89
CA THR A 166 13.07 8.95 2.82
C THR A 166 12.12 9.61 3.83
N ASP A 167 11.30 8.78 4.45
CA ASP A 167 10.53 9.14 5.63
C ASP A 167 10.83 8.12 6.74
N PHE A 168 11.16 8.56 7.94
CA PHE A 168 11.53 7.67 9.05
C PHE A 168 10.39 6.79 9.56
N ARG A 169 9.13 7.07 9.18
CA ARG A 169 7.97 6.21 9.45
C ARG A 169 7.67 5.22 8.31
N CYS A 170 8.42 5.28 7.22
CA CYS A 170 8.24 4.41 6.08
C CYS A 170 8.91 3.04 6.29
N GLY A 171 8.14 1.96 6.22
CA GLY A 171 8.66 0.59 6.38
C GLY A 171 9.64 0.19 5.27
N TYR A 172 9.41 0.61 4.02
CA TYR A 172 10.33 0.35 2.91
C TYR A 172 11.63 1.17 3.01
N CYS A 173 11.58 2.37 3.59
CA CYS A 173 12.79 3.16 3.87
C CYS A 173 13.67 2.47 4.91
N ARG A 174 13.08 1.88 5.94
CA ARG A 174 13.79 1.05 6.92
C ARG A 174 14.48 -0.15 6.26
N GLN A 175 13.78 -0.86 5.37
CA GLN A 175 14.35 -1.99 4.63
C GLN A 175 15.50 -1.54 3.73
N LEU A 176 15.34 -0.41 3.03
CA LEU A 176 16.38 0.17 2.19
C LEU A 176 17.62 0.54 3.03
N ALA A 177 17.44 1.22 4.15
CA ALA A 177 18.55 1.61 5.04
C ALA A 177 19.33 0.38 5.51
N ALA A 178 18.65 -0.66 6.00
CA ALA A 178 19.27 -1.91 6.41
C ALA A 178 20.03 -2.62 5.27
N THR A 179 19.54 -2.51 4.04
CA THR A 179 20.21 -3.06 2.86
C THR A 179 21.47 -2.25 2.51
N LEU A 180 21.36 -0.91 2.47
CA LEU A 180 22.46 -0.02 2.10
C LEU A 180 23.60 -0.04 3.16
N GLU A 181 23.30 -0.26 4.44
CA GLU A 181 24.31 -0.44 5.50
C GLU A 181 25.24 -1.64 5.26
N GLN A 182 24.72 -2.68 4.59
CA GLN A 182 25.48 -3.88 4.23
C GLN A 182 26.21 -3.74 2.91
N MET A 183 26.03 -2.63 2.19
CA MET A 183 26.63 -2.39 0.88
C MET A 183 27.82 -1.43 0.99
N ASN A 184 28.69 -1.46 -0.02
CA ASN A 184 29.80 -0.51 -0.10
C ASN A 184 29.35 0.78 -0.82
N VAL A 185 28.47 1.55 -0.16
CA VAL A 185 27.89 2.79 -0.73
C VAL A 185 28.01 3.94 0.27
N ARG A 186 28.14 5.16 -0.28
CA ARG A 186 28.01 6.41 0.47
C ARG A 186 26.60 6.93 0.28
N VAL A 187 25.87 7.09 1.37
CA VAL A 187 24.47 7.52 1.34
C VAL A 187 24.35 8.99 1.72
N ILE A 188 23.64 9.76 0.91
CA ILE A 188 23.17 11.10 1.22
C ILE A 188 21.67 10.99 1.45
N GLU A 189 21.25 10.89 2.69
CA GLU A 189 19.83 10.78 3.04
C GLU A 189 19.21 12.17 3.18
N ARG A 190 18.06 12.35 2.55
CA ARG A 190 17.27 13.56 2.52
C ARG A 190 15.88 13.27 3.05
N PRO A 191 15.64 13.48 4.35
CA PRO A 191 14.33 13.25 4.92
C PRO A 191 13.27 14.15 4.30
N ILE A 192 12.13 13.53 3.92
CA ILE A 192 10.90 14.20 3.51
C ILE A 192 9.74 13.61 4.29
N SER A 193 8.97 14.43 4.98
CA SER A 193 8.02 13.97 6.00
C SER A 193 6.62 13.75 5.43
N ILE A 194 6.50 12.95 4.36
CA ILE A 194 5.23 12.69 3.68
C ILE A 194 4.26 11.83 4.53
N LEU A 195 4.79 11.05 5.49
CA LEU A 195 4.02 10.25 6.44
C LEU A 195 3.92 10.92 7.82
N GLY A 196 4.16 12.22 7.89
CA GLY A 196 4.05 12.99 9.13
C GLY A 196 5.19 12.76 10.12
N SER A 197 6.39 12.41 9.65
CA SER A 197 7.57 12.10 10.51
C SER A 197 8.45 13.32 10.82
N ARG A 198 8.01 14.56 10.60
CA ARG A 198 8.84 15.75 10.72
C ARG A 198 9.47 15.91 12.11
N ASP A 199 8.74 15.59 13.16
CA ASP A 199 9.25 15.59 14.54
C ASP A 199 10.45 14.67 14.71
N LEU A 200 10.36 13.45 14.15
CA LEU A 200 11.43 12.46 14.17
C LEU A 200 12.61 12.90 13.29
N ALA A 201 12.32 13.43 12.10
CA ALA A 201 13.34 13.98 11.20
C ALA A 201 14.14 15.11 11.85
N ASN A 202 13.47 16.01 12.60
CA ASN A 202 14.15 17.07 13.37
C ASN A 202 15.11 16.48 14.42
N ARG A 203 14.67 15.48 15.19
CA ARG A 203 15.51 14.82 16.21
C ARG A 203 16.74 14.15 15.60
N VAL A 204 16.56 13.43 14.50
CA VAL A 204 17.67 12.80 13.75
C VAL A 204 18.63 13.87 13.23
N TYR A 205 18.10 14.90 12.59
CA TYR A 205 18.92 15.93 11.95
C TYR A 205 19.70 16.79 12.96
N CYS A 206 19.12 17.03 14.14
CA CYS A 206 19.77 17.79 15.20
C CYS A 206 20.63 16.94 16.15
N ALA A 207 20.73 15.62 15.93
CA ALA A 207 21.61 14.77 16.70
C ALA A 207 23.10 15.07 16.43
N LYS A 208 23.94 14.93 17.44
CA LYS A 208 25.40 15.10 17.30
C LYS A 208 26.00 14.08 16.34
N ASP A 209 25.59 12.81 16.49
CA ASP A 209 25.90 11.73 15.56
C ASP A 209 24.63 11.40 14.75
N LYS A 210 24.52 12.03 13.60
CA LYS A 210 23.35 11.86 12.72
C LYS A 210 23.26 10.43 12.17
N ALA A 211 24.38 9.78 11.87
CA ALA A 211 24.38 8.43 11.34
C ALA A 211 23.84 7.41 12.36
N SER A 212 24.23 7.54 13.62
CA SER A 212 23.67 6.72 14.72
C SER A 212 22.19 7.03 14.94
N ALA A 213 21.79 8.31 14.84
CA ALA A 213 20.40 8.71 15.00
C ALA A 213 19.50 8.18 13.87
N VAL A 214 19.99 8.07 12.62
CA VAL A 214 19.28 7.41 11.50
C VAL A 214 18.98 5.96 11.86
N ARG A 215 19.97 5.21 12.34
CA ARG A 215 19.79 3.80 12.74
C ARG A 215 18.76 3.67 13.86
N ALA A 216 18.89 4.48 14.90
CA ALA A 216 17.97 4.49 16.03
C ALA A 216 16.53 4.82 15.58
N ALA A 217 16.35 5.82 14.70
CA ALA A 217 15.05 6.17 14.15
C ALA A 217 14.40 5.00 13.40
N TYR A 218 15.16 4.33 12.52
CA TYR A 218 14.65 3.16 11.80
C TYR A 218 14.46 1.93 12.70
N ALA A 219 15.19 1.81 13.80
CA ALA A 219 14.94 0.79 14.81
C ALA A 219 13.70 1.08 15.66
N GLY A 220 13.13 2.28 15.56
CA GLY A 220 12.01 2.70 16.41
C GLY A 220 12.42 3.09 17.83
N GLU A 221 13.70 3.38 18.03
CA GLU A 221 14.24 3.80 19.33
C GLU A 221 13.88 5.27 19.61
N ALA A 222 13.71 5.60 20.87
CA ALA A 222 13.47 6.97 21.29
C ALA A 222 14.73 7.82 21.08
N LEU A 223 14.57 8.94 20.38
CA LEU A 223 15.63 9.91 20.20
C LEU A 223 15.42 11.13 21.13
N PRO A 224 16.49 11.65 21.73
CA PRO A 224 16.39 12.88 22.53
C PRO A 224 15.97 14.05 21.67
N GLU A 225 15.36 15.04 22.28
CA GLU A 225 15.08 16.31 21.61
C GLU A 225 16.41 17.05 21.35
N GLY A 226 16.59 17.43 20.10
CA GLY A 226 17.69 18.29 19.66
C GLY A 226 17.13 19.60 19.08
N ARG A 227 17.87 20.69 19.29
CA ARG A 227 17.53 21.99 18.66
C ARG A 227 18.68 22.41 17.77
N CYS A 228 18.38 22.66 16.52
CA CYS A 228 19.30 23.18 15.52
C CYS A 228 18.50 23.88 14.41
N ASP A 229 19.18 24.49 13.46
CA ASP A 229 18.53 24.96 12.24
C ASP A 229 18.09 23.78 11.37
N THR A 230 16.79 23.65 11.17
CA THR A 230 16.16 22.59 10.36
C THR A 230 15.67 23.06 9.00
N SER A 231 16.02 24.28 8.58
CA SER A 231 15.63 24.87 7.30
C SER A 231 16.05 24.01 6.09
N GLY A 232 17.12 23.23 6.23
CA GLY A 232 17.52 22.24 5.23
C GLY A 232 16.52 21.12 5.03
N LEU A 233 15.77 20.72 6.06
CA LEU A 233 14.68 19.75 5.92
C LEU A 233 13.49 20.37 5.18
N ASP A 234 13.21 21.67 5.41
CA ASP A 234 12.18 22.40 4.65
C ASP A 234 12.53 22.47 3.16
N ALA A 235 13.81 22.66 2.84
CA ALA A 235 14.30 22.62 1.47
C ALA A 235 14.14 21.23 0.82
N ASN A 236 14.37 20.14 1.55
CA ASN A 236 14.11 18.79 1.05
C ASN A 236 12.64 18.60 0.73
N GLU A 237 11.73 19.00 1.62
CA GLU A 237 10.29 18.90 1.42
C GLU A 237 9.80 19.79 0.26
N ALA A 238 10.35 20.98 0.11
CA ALA A 238 10.05 21.87 -1.01
C ALA A 238 10.47 21.23 -2.34
N PHE A 239 11.69 20.68 -2.39
CA PHE A 239 12.22 19.97 -3.55
C PHE A 239 11.36 18.75 -3.90
N ALA A 240 10.97 17.96 -2.90
CA ALA A 240 10.10 16.81 -3.10
C ALA A 240 8.74 17.20 -3.70
N ARG A 241 8.14 18.28 -3.22
CA ARG A 241 6.87 18.81 -3.79
C ARG A 241 7.05 19.30 -5.21
N GLU A 242 8.10 20.06 -5.51
CA GLU A 242 8.42 20.58 -6.85
C GLU A 242 8.56 19.44 -7.86
N HIS A 243 9.27 18.38 -7.47
CA HIS A 243 9.52 17.22 -8.32
C HIS A 243 8.47 16.11 -8.16
N ARG A 244 7.38 16.37 -7.43
CA ARG A 244 6.25 15.44 -7.23
C ARG A 244 6.65 14.08 -6.64
N LEU A 245 7.63 14.06 -5.75
CA LEU A 245 7.98 12.86 -5.01
C LEU A 245 6.88 12.54 -3.99
N SER A 246 5.91 11.72 -4.38
CA SER A 246 4.73 11.39 -3.58
C SER A 246 4.87 10.10 -2.78
N GLY A 247 5.98 9.39 -2.95
CA GLY A 247 6.28 8.12 -2.28
C GLY A 247 7.72 8.07 -1.78
N THR A 248 7.98 7.19 -0.84
CA THR A 248 9.32 6.90 -0.31
C THR A 248 9.55 5.39 -0.22
N PRO A 249 10.80 4.94 -0.39
CA PRO A 249 11.99 5.71 -0.71
C PRO A 249 12.09 6.08 -2.20
N VAL A 250 12.79 7.16 -2.52
CA VAL A 250 13.28 7.46 -3.86
C VAL A 250 14.80 7.45 -3.81
N ILE A 251 15.44 6.72 -4.72
CA ILE A 251 16.90 6.53 -4.76
C ILE A 251 17.40 7.23 -6.02
N VAL A 252 18.44 8.04 -5.90
CA VAL A 252 19.02 8.78 -7.02
C VAL A 252 20.51 8.50 -7.08
N ARG A 253 20.96 8.03 -8.24
CA ARG A 253 22.38 7.83 -8.56
C ARG A 253 23.10 9.17 -8.82
N ALA A 254 24.42 9.16 -8.79
CA ALA A 254 25.24 10.35 -9.06
C ALA A 254 24.98 10.99 -10.43
N ASP A 255 24.54 10.22 -11.43
CA ASP A 255 24.18 10.71 -12.78
C ASP A 255 22.74 11.25 -12.86
N GLY A 256 22.04 11.33 -11.72
CA GLY A 256 20.67 11.78 -11.62
C GLY A 256 19.62 10.71 -11.93
N THR A 257 20.00 9.52 -12.39
CA THR A 257 19.05 8.45 -12.64
C THR A 257 18.31 8.07 -11.37
N MET A 258 16.98 7.98 -11.45
CA MET A 258 16.10 7.78 -10.33
C MET A 258 15.52 6.36 -10.31
N LEU A 259 15.35 5.82 -9.12
CA LEU A 259 14.67 4.55 -8.85
C LEU A 259 13.68 4.75 -7.71
N GLU A 260 12.41 4.49 -7.95
CA GLU A 260 11.36 4.61 -6.93
C GLU A 260 11.13 3.29 -6.21
N GLY A 261 10.89 3.39 -4.90
CA GLY A 261 10.61 2.25 -4.04
C GLY A 261 11.86 1.43 -3.66
N TYR A 262 11.64 0.49 -2.75
CA TYR A 262 12.67 -0.45 -2.30
C TYR A 262 12.98 -1.47 -3.40
N ARG A 263 14.26 -1.86 -3.50
CA ARG A 263 14.71 -3.00 -4.30
C ARG A 263 15.65 -3.89 -3.49
N PRO A 264 15.70 -5.20 -3.75
CA PRO A 264 16.65 -6.11 -3.12
C PRO A 264 18.10 -5.72 -3.43
N ARG A 265 19.01 -6.18 -2.57
CA ARG A 265 20.44 -5.84 -2.63
C ARG A 265 21.07 -6.09 -4.00
N ASP A 266 20.84 -7.25 -4.59
CA ASP A 266 21.40 -7.63 -5.88
C ASP A 266 20.95 -6.72 -7.02
N VAL A 267 19.72 -6.23 -6.97
CA VAL A 267 19.18 -5.24 -7.94
C VAL A 267 19.86 -3.88 -7.71
N LEU A 268 19.96 -3.46 -6.45
CA LEU A 268 20.59 -2.18 -6.10
C LEU A 268 22.07 -2.15 -6.49
N GLU A 269 22.81 -3.23 -6.23
CA GLU A 269 24.24 -3.33 -6.61
C GLU A 269 24.44 -3.17 -8.12
N ARG A 270 23.68 -3.90 -8.93
CA ARG A 270 23.72 -3.76 -10.39
C ARG A 270 23.33 -2.36 -10.85
N TRP A 271 22.25 -1.83 -10.30
CA TRP A 271 21.75 -0.51 -10.69
C TRP A 271 22.70 0.61 -10.29
N ILE A 272 23.29 0.59 -9.10
CA ILE A 272 24.28 1.56 -8.65
C ILE A 272 25.54 1.51 -9.52
N ALA A 273 25.92 0.33 -9.98
CA ALA A 273 27.05 0.15 -10.90
C ALA A 273 26.77 0.63 -12.34
N GLY A 274 25.58 1.16 -12.63
CA GLY A 274 25.22 1.68 -13.94
C GLY A 274 24.39 0.72 -14.80
N GLY A 275 23.97 -0.42 -14.26
CA GLY A 275 23.04 -1.34 -14.92
C GLY A 275 21.63 -0.78 -15.04
N ALA A 276 20.80 -1.42 -15.86
CA ALA A 276 19.36 -1.16 -15.90
C ALA A 276 18.69 -1.67 -14.61
N SER A 277 17.64 -1.01 -14.18
CA SER A 277 16.81 -1.38 -13.00
C SER A 277 15.87 -2.53 -13.32
#